data_2b2ca22b1bc1163555ac5dde79b3c6f4
#
_entry.id   2b2ca22b1bc1163555ac5dde79b3c6f4
#
_cell.length_a   1.000
_cell.length_b   1.000
_cell.length_c   1.000
_cell.angle_alpha   90.00
_cell.angle_beta   90.00
_cell.angle_gamma   90.00
#
_symmetry.space_group_name_H-M   'P 1'
#
loop_
_entity.id
_entity.type
_entity.pdbx_description
1 polymer ?
#
loop_
_entity_poly.entity_id
_entity_poly.type
_entity_poly.pdbx_seq_one_letter_code
_entity_poly.pdbx_strand_id
1 'polypeptide(L)'
;MKKLGLLVLLFATTFAMQVKAGSDVLSLKPDELRQLELESISPWPDEMVLSGTNEHWQKVLHHGEYVVVVYEAMPAVIDISYPYPYDEYVQVLIGEVTLTDMDGNAQTFKAGESFNVPKGWMGTWAMPVKFREMIVVETKAWVATEE
;
A
#
# COMPACT_ATOMS: atom_id res chain seq x y z
N MET A 1 -28.30 11.92 8.94
CA MET A 1 -27.34 11.54 7.87
C MET A 1 -25.95 11.48 8.49
N LYS A 2 -25.48 10.27 8.80
CA LYS A 2 -24.13 10.07 9.36
C LYS A 2 -23.15 10.19 8.22
N LYS A 3 -22.29 11.20 8.24
CA LYS A 3 -21.11 11.27 7.38
C LYS A 3 -20.16 10.18 7.83
N LEU A 4 -20.14 9.07 7.12
CA LEU A 4 -19.14 8.04 7.29
C LEU A 4 -17.86 8.59 6.65
N GLY A 5 -16.98 9.12 7.50
CA GLY A 5 -15.65 9.50 7.06
C GLY A 5 -14.90 8.25 6.64
N LEU A 6 -14.44 8.26 5.41
CA LEU A 6 -13.56 7.23 4.88
C LEU A 6 -12.26 7.25 5.66
N LEU A 7 -12.06 6.24 6.45
CA LEU A 7 -10.82 5.99 7.15
C LEU A 7 -10.06 4.90 6.37
N VAL A 8 -9.30 5.31 5.39
CA VAL A 8 -8.17 4.47 4.94
C VAL A 8 -7.14 4.59 6.05
N LEU A 9 -7.28 3.73 7.04
CA LEU A 9 -6.38 3.71 8.18
C LEU A 9 -5.08 2.99 7.79
N LEU A 10 -4.12 3.74 7.27
CA LEU A 10 -2.74 3.40 7.54
C LEU A 10 -2.41 3.99 8.92
N PHE A 11 -2.37 3.14 9.93
CA PHE A 11 -2.09 3.56 11.30
C PHE A 11 -0.67 4.08 11.43
N ALA A 12 -0.54 5.37 11.71
CA ALA A 12 0.65 5.91 12.31
C ALA A 12 0.65 5.57 13.81
N THR A 13 1.42 4.56 14.20
CA THR A 13 2.04 4.63 15.52
C THR A 13 3.04 5.77 15.45
N THR A 14 2.80 6.82 16.24
CA THR A 14 3.71 7.95 16.40
C THR A 14 5.06 7.48 16.94
N PHE A 15 5.87 6.93 16.06
CA PHE A 15 7.28 6.87 16.26
C PHE A 15 7.86 7.98 15.38
N ALA A 16 8.09 9.14 16.00
CA ALA A 16 8.88 10.20 15.39
C ALA A 16 10.32 9.70 15.24
N MET A 17 10.55 8.76 14.32
CA MET A 17 11.86 8.58 13.74
C MET A 17 12.12 9.85 12.94
N GLN A 18 12.89 10.77 13.52
CA GLN A 18 13.62 11.75 12.74
C GLN A 18 14.52 10.96 11.80
N VAL A 19 14.00 10.61 10.64
CA VAL A 19 14.84 10.21 9.52
C VAL A 19 15.65 11.46 9.20
N LYS A 20 16.89 11.50 9.70
CA LYS A 20 17.86 12.50 9.30
C LYS A 20 17.91 12.38 7.79
N ALA A 21 17.50 13.44 7.07
CA ALA A 21 17.64 13.49 5.62
C ALA A 21 19.13 13.34 5.32
N GLY A 22 19.54 12.09 5.09
CA GLY A 22 20.90 11.77 4.71
C GLY A 22 21.09 12.22 3.28
N SER A 23 22.24 12.80 2.98
CA SER A 23 22.66 13.12 1.61
C SER A 23 22.99 11.86 0.79
N ASP A 24 22.79 10.69 1.36
CA ASP A 24 23.17 9.42 0.76
C ASP A 24 22.05 8.85 -0.12
N VAL A 25 22.46 8.28 -1.25
CA VAL A 25 21.50 7.60 -2.16
C VAL A 25 20.92 6.38 -1.48
N LEU A 26 19.58 6.32 -1.42
CA LEU A 26 18.87 5.15 -0.92
C LEU A 26 18.84 4.06 -2.00
N SER A 27 19.33 2.87 -1.67
CA SER A 27 19.22 1.70 -2.55
C SER A 27 17.81 1.12 -2.46
N LEU A 28 17.17 0.93 -3.63
CA LEU A 28 15.84 0.31 -3.76
C LEU A 28 15.92 -0.96 -4.62
N LYS A 29 17.00 -1.71 -4.49
CA LYS A 29 17.18 -2.96 -5.26
C LYS A 29 16.12 -3.99 -4.86
N PRO A 30 15.38 -4.57 -5.82
CA PRO A 30 14.30 -5.51 -5.53
C PRO A 30 14.71 -6.70 -4.65
N ASP A 31 15.93 -7.23 -4.83
CA ASP A 31 16.41 -8.37 -4.04
C ASP A 31 16.63 -8.01 -2.56
N GLU A 32 17.06 -6.78 -2.26
CA GLU A 32 17.20 -6.27 -0.90
C GLU A 32 15.80 -6.03 -0.29
N LEU A 33 14.88 -5.44 -1.06
CA LEU A 33 13.53 -5.13 -0.61
C LEU A 33 12.68 -6.39 -0.35
N ARG A 34 12.91 -7.47 -1.11
CA ARG A 34 12.22 -8.77 -0.87
C ARG A 34 12.57 -9.39 0.48
N GLN A 35 13.76 -9.11 1.00
CA GLN A 35 14.28 -9.68 2.25
C GLN A 35 14.17 -8.71 3.43
N LEU A 36 13.65 -7.50 3.20
CA LEU A 36 13.56 -6.47 4.21
C LEU A 36 12.66 -6.93 5.36
N GLU A 37 13.12 -6.74 6.59
CA GLU A 37 12.29 -6.91 7.79
C GLU A 37 11.30 -5.75 7.88
N LEU A 38 10.02 -6.10 8.03
CA LEU A 38 8.91 -5.16 8.09
C LEU A 38 8.28 -5.19 9.47
N GLU A 39 7.61 -4.11 9.84
CA GLU A 39 6.88 -3.98 11.09
C GLU A 39 5.40 -4.27 10.87
N SER A 40 4.77 -5.00 11.80
CA SER A 40 3.33 -5.26 11.75
C SER A 40 2.56 -3.95 11.90
N ILE A 41 1.55 -3.79 11.10
CA ILE A 41 0.62 -2.64 11.16
C ILE A 41 -0.78 -3.12 11.49
N SER A 42 -1.66 -2.17 11.85
CA SER A 42 -3.05 -2.47 12.12
C SER A 42 -3.72 -3.10 10.91
N PRO A 43 -4.61 -4.07 11.13
CA PRO A 43 -5.37 -4.68 10.04
C PRO A 43 -6.29 -3.67 9.34
N TRP A 44 -6.67 -3.96 8.12
CA TRP A 44 -7.71 -3.22 7.42
C TRP A 44 -9.03 -3.32 8.19
N PRO A 45 -9.94 -2.33 8.07
CA PRO A 45 -11.30 -2.47 8.58
C PRO A 45 -11.94 -3.76 8.07
N ASP A 46 -12.54 -4.52 8.97
CA ASP A 46 -13.09 -5.86 8.64
C ASP A 46 -14.08 -5.81 7.47
N GLU A 47 -14.85 -4.72 7.35
CA GLU A 47 -15.80 -4.50 6.26
C GLU A 47 -15.15 -4.35 4.89
N MET A 48 -13.86 -4.05 4.81
CA MET A 48 -13.09 -3.97 3.56
C MET A 48 -12.51 -5.32 3.16
N VAL A 49 -12.46 -6.30 4.06
CA VAL A 49 -11.85 -7.61 3.78
C VAL A 49 -12.93 -8.58 3.31
N LEU A 50 -13.03 -8.80 2.01
CA LEU A 50 -14.02 -9.71 1.43
C LEU A 50 -13.69 -11.19 1.69
N SER A 51 -12.40 -11.52 1.76
CA SER A 51 -11.93 -12.87 2.07
C SER A 51 -10.44 -12.89 2.39
N GLY A 52 -9.98 -13.98 3.01
CA GLY A 52 -8.56 -14.24 3.29
C GLY A 52 -8.13 -13.80 4.68
N THR A 53 -6.84 -13.49 4.85
CA THR A 53 -6.21 -13.19 6.13
C THR A 53 -5.85 -11.72 6.22
N ASN A 54 -6.41 -11.04 7.24
CA ASN A 54 -6.23 -9.59 7.45
C ASN A 54 -4.98 -9.31 8.31
N GLU A 55 -3.80 -9.60 7.76
CA GLU A 55 -2.51 -9.37 8.41
C GLU A 55 -1.56 -8.64 7.46
N HIS A 56 -0.95 -7.55 7.96
CA HIS A 56 -0.20 -6.61 7.14
C HIS A 56 1.06 -6.13 7.85
N TRP A 57 2.07 -5.78 7.05
CA TRP A 57 3.35 -5.22 7.51
C TRP A 57 3.79 -4.10 6.58
N GLN A 58 4.54 -3.17 7.12
CA GLN A 58 5.15 -2.12 6.30
C GLN A 58 6.47 -1.61 6.87
N LYS A 59 7.21 -0.89 6.04
CA LYS A 59 8.36 -0.09 6.44
C LYS A 59 8.50 1.12 5.53
N VAL A 60 8.53 2.31 6.13
CA VAL A 60 8.84 3.55 5.42
C VAL A 60 10.36 3.64 5.23
N LEU A 61 10.81 3.75 3.99
CA LEU A 61 12.21 3.81 3.61
C LEU A 61 12.68 5.24 3.35
N HIS A 62 11.77 6.08 2.87
CA HIS A 62 12.04 7.49 2.57
C HIS A 62 10.81 8.32 2.90
N HIS A 63 11.03 9.50 3.46
CA HIS A 63 10.01 10.47 3.76
C HIS A 63 10.55 11.88 3.48
N GLY A 64 10.36 12.34 2.24
CA GLY A 64 10.76 13.66 1.74
C GLY A 64 9.59 14.35 1.06
N GLU A 65 9.76 14.81 -0.18
CA GLU A 65 8.66 15.33 -1.00
C GLU A 65 7.72 14.19 -1.46
N TYR A 66 8.23 12.97 -1.47
CA TYR A 66 7.46 11.73 -1.63
C TYR A 66 7.88 10.74 -0.54
N VAL A 67 7.01 9.81 -0.26
CA VAL A 67 7.30 8.66 0.60
C VAL A 67 7.57 7.43 -0.25
N VAL A 68 8.51 6.59 0.21
CA VAL A 68 8.73 5.24 -0.32
C VAL A 68 8.46 4.26 0.81
N VAL A 69 7.56 3.33 0.58
CA VAL A 69 7.16 2.32 1.55
C VAL A 69 7.26 0.93 0.93
N VAL A 70 7.73 -0.04 1.70
CA VAL A 70 7.53 -1.45 1.39
C VAL A 70 6.37 -1.94 2.24
N TYR A 71 5.39 -2.54 1.59
CA TYR A 71 4.19 -3.11 2.19
C TYR A 71 4.10 -4.61 1.88
N GLU A 72 3.57 -5.38 2.83
CA GLU A 72 3.33 -6.80 2.69
C GLU A 72 1.97 -7.17 3.28
N ALA A 73 1.29 -8.11 2.63
CA ALA A 73 0.03 -8.66 3.10
C ALA A 73 -0.02 -10.18 2.93
N MET A 74 -0.75 -10.84 3.82
CA MET A 74 -1.17 -12.21 3.64
C MET A 74 -2.25 -12.31 2.54
N PRO A 75 -2.49 -13.50 1.96
CA PRO A 75 -3.50 -13.66 0.92
C PRO A 75 -4.87 -13.15 1.36
N ALA A 76 -5.41 -12.20 0.62
CA ALA A 76 -6.70 -11.58 0.89
C ALA A 76 -7.31 -10.94 -0.36
N VAL A 77 -8.61 -10.65 -0.29
CA VAL A 77 -9.31 -9.78 -1.24
C VAL A 77 -9.84 -8.58 -0.48
N ILE A 78 -9.42 -7.40 -0.89
CA ILE A 78 -9.78 -6.13 -0.26
C ILE A 78 -10.75 -5.38 -1.18
N ASP A 79 -11.82 -4.86 -0.60
CA ASP A 79 -12.79 -3.98 -1.26
C ASP A 79 -12.35 -2.51 -1.13
N ILE A 80 -12.04 -1.90 -2.27
CA ILE A 80 -11.73 -0.48 -2.38
C ILE A 80 -12.99 0.22 -2.92
N SER A 81 -14.05 0.25 -2.12
CA SER A 81 -15.35 0.85 -2.49
C SER A 81 -15.35 2.37 -2.43
N TYR A 82 -14.27 2.97 -2.01
CA TYR A 82 -14.13 4.42 -1.89
C TYR A 82 -13.04 4.92 -2.86
N PRO A 83 -13.18 6.17 -3.37
CA PRO A 83 -12.16 6.73 -4.25
C PRO A 83 -10.77 6.67 -3.63
N TYR A 84 -9.82 6.05 -4.34
CA TYR A 84 -8.43 5.96 -3.90
C TYR A 84 -7.89 7.37 -3.61
N PRO A 85 -7.23 7.60 -2.47
CA PRO A 85 -7.01 8.97 -1.98
C PRO A 85 -5.93 9.74 -2.75
N TYR A 86 -5.04 9.05 -3.45
CA TYR A 86 -3.88 9.64 -4.14
C TYR A 86 -3.49 8.83 -5.38
N ASP A 87 -2.58 9.38 -6.18
CA ASP A 87 -1.86 8.63 -7.19
C ASP A 87 -0.77 7.79 -6.51
N GLU A 88 -0.72 6.50 -6.82
CA GLU A 88 0.24 5.57 -6.23
C GLU A 88 0.99 4.81 -7.31
N TYR A 89 2.31 4.92 -7.31
CA TYR A 89 3.16 4.02 -8.09
C TYR A 89 3.45 2.76 -7.28
N VAL A 90 3.26 1.61 -7.90
CA VAL A 90 3.46 0.28 -7.30
C VAL A 90 4.45 -0.53 -8.11
N GLN A 91 5.42 -1.13 -7.44
CA GLN A 91 6.28 -2.19 -7.96
C GLN A 91 6.05 -3.48 -7.19
N VAL A 92 5.60 -4.53 -7.85
CA VAL A 92 5.40 -5.85 -7.22
C VAL A 92 6.75 -6.50 -6.96
N LEU A 93 7.02 -6.84 -5.70
CA LEU A 93 8.26 -7.48 -5.26
C LEU A 93 8.10 -9.00 -5.08
N ILE A 94 6.98 -9.44 -4.51
CA ILE A 94 6.66 -10.87 -4.24
C ILE A 94 5.19 -11.11 -4.55
N GLY A 95 4.89 -12.25 -5.15
CA GLY A 95 3.53 -12.69 -5.43
C GLY A 95 2.91 -12.02 -6.64
N GLU A 96 1.60 -11.88 -6.59
CA GLU A 96 0.80 -11.24 -7.63
C GLU A 96 -0.43 -10.57 -7.02
N VAL A 97 -0.97 -9.61 -7.74
CA VAL A 97 -2.20 -8.91 -7.40
C VAL A 97 -3.08 -8.76 -8.64
N THR A 98 -4.38 -8.90 -8.48
CA THR A 98 -5.37 -8.59 -9.51
C THR A 98 -6.23 -7.43 -9.04
N LEU A 99 -6.20 -6.34 -9.79
CA LEU A 99 -7.10 -5.20 -9.60
C LEU A 99 -8.28 -5.34 -10.55
N THR A 100 -9.50 -5.28 -10.01
CA THR A 100 -10.72 -5.30 -10.82
C THR A 100 -11.48 -4.02 -10.55
N ASP A 101 -11.70 -3.19 -11.59
CA ASP A 101 -12.43 -1.93 -11.47
C ASP A 101 -13.94 -2.15 -11.30
N MET A 102 -14.69 -1.05 -11.11
CA MET A 102 -16.15 -1.08 -10.93
C MET A 102 -16.91 -1.57 -12.17
N ASP A 103 -16.29 -1.54 -13.34
CA ASP A 103 -16.86 -2.04 -14.59
C ASP A 103 -16.55 -3.53 -14.84
N GLY A 104 -15.77 -4.15 -13.94
CA GLY A 104 -15.38 -5.56 -13.98
C GLY A 104 -14.13 -5.82 -14.85
N ASN A 105 -13.39 -4.80 -15.28
CA ASN A 105 -12.13 -4.98 -15.98
C ASN A 105 -11.04 -5.37 -15.00
N ALA A 106 -10.45 -6.54 -15.18
CA ALA A 106 -9.41 -7.09 -14.31
C ALA A 106 -8.04 -6.99 -14.97
N GLN A 107 -7.04 -6.57 -14.19
CA GLN A 107 -5.64 -6.56 -14.58
C GLN A 107 -4.82 -7.25 -13.49
N THR A 108 -3.93 -8.16 -13.88
CA THR A 108 -3.06 -8.89 -12.96
C THR A 108 -1.61 -8.47 -13.16
N PHE A 109 -0.94 -8.17 -12.05
CA PHE A 109 0.48 -7.79 -12.03
C PHE A 109 1.24 -8.75 -11.11
N LYS A 110 2.42 -9.18 -11.57
CA LYS A 110 3.27 -10.18 -10.91
C LYS A 110 4.60 -9.56 -10.46
N ALA A 111 5.32 -10.28 -9.62
CA ALA A 111 6.66 -9.88 -9.19
C ALA A 111 7.54 -9.44 -10.37
N GLY A 112 8.12 -8.25 -10.27
CA GLY A 112 8.91 -7.59 -11.30
C GLY A 112 8.12 -6.61 -12.17
N GLU A 113 6.79 -6.63 -12.14
CA GLU A 113 5.94 -5.70 -12.88
C GLU A 113 5.57 -4.48 -12.02
N SER A 114 5.18 -3.41 -12.67
CA SER A 114 4.79 -2.16 -12.02
C SER A 114 3.50 -1.63 -12.63
N PHE A 115 2.75 -0.88 -11.83
CA PHE A 115 1.53 -0.21 -12.27
C PHE A 115 1.32 1.08 -11.48
N ASN A 116 0.35 1.86 -11.90
CA ASN A 116 -0.09 3.06 -11.20
C ASN A 116 -1.56 2.94 -10.84
N VAL A 117 -1.90 3.21 -9.58
CA VAL A 117 -3.27 3.37 -9.12
C VAL A 117 -3.59 4.87 -9.15
N PRO A 118 -4.49 5.33 -10.03
CA PRO A 118 -4.82 6.75 -10.07
C PRO A 118 -5.72 7.14 -8.90
N LYS A 119 -5.57 8.36 -8.43
CA LYS A 119 -6.50 8.96 -7.48
C LYS A 119 -7.94 8.83 -7.98
N GLY A 120 -8.83 8.40 -7.10
CA GLY A 120 -10.24 8.20 -7.41
C GLY A 120 -10.59 6.80 -7.94
N TRP A 121 -9.61 5.93 -8.16
CA TRP A 121 -9.86 4.55 -8.54
C TRP A 121 -10.67 3.82 -7.44
N MET A 122 -11.57 2.93 -7.88
CA MET A 122 -12.37 2.06 -7.00
C MET A 122 -12.44 0.66 -7.63
N GLY A 123 -12.55 -0.36 -6.77
CA GLY A 123 -12.64 -1.75 -7.23
C GLY A 123 -12.22 -2.74 -6.15
N THR A 124 -11.71 -3.89 -6.56
CA THR A 124 -11.19 -4.91 -5.65
C THR A 124 -9.70 -5.14 -5.89
N TRP A 125 -8.99 -5.43 -4.82
CA TRP A 125 -7.57 -5.73 -4.78
C TRP A 125 -7.40 -7.17 -4.28
N ALA A 126 -7.13 -8.11 -5.19
CA ALA A 126 -7.06 -9.53 -4.87
C ALA A 126 -5.63 -10.04 -4.89
N MET A 127 -5.16 -10.54 -3.76
CA MET A 127 -3.84 -11.13 -3.54
C MET A 127 -4.00 -12.62 -3.24
N PRO A 128 -3.87 -13.50 -4.24
CA PRO A 128 -4.12 -14.95 -4.05
C PRO A 128 -3.01 -15.67 -3.28
N VAL A 129 -1.84 -15.05 -3.18
CA VAL A 129 -0.67 -15.53 -2.43
C VAL A 129 -0.12 -14.38 -1.60
N LYS A 130 0.85 -14.66 -0.71
CA LYS A 130 1.56 -13.63 0.02
C LYS A 130 2.08 -12.58 -0.97
N PHE A 131 1.75 -11.32 -0.72
CA PHE A 131 2.01 -10.20 -1.62
C PHE A 131 2.93 -9.20 -0.95
N ARG A 132 3.97 -8.75 -1.66
CA ARG A 132 4.83 -7.64 -1.22
C ARG A 132 5.04 -6.68 -2.36
N GLU A 133 4.98 -5.41 -2.05
CA GLU A 133 5.16 -4.32 -3.00
C GLU A 133 6.04 -3.19 -2.42
N MET A 134 6.60 -2.40 -3.31
CA MET A 134 7.11 -1.07 -3.00
C MET A 134 6.18 -0.04 -3.59
N ILE A 135 5.78 0.93 -2.79
CA ILE A 135 4.92 2.04 -3.22
C ILE A 135 5.64 3.37 -3.13
N VAL A 136 5.27 4.30 -4.02
CA VAL A 136 5.72 5.69 -3.99
C VAL A 136 4.49 6.60 -4.09
N VAL A 137 4.37 7.52 -3.14
CA VAL A 137 3.24 8.45 -3.02
C VAL A 137 3.76 9.84 -2.68
N GLU A 138 3.10 10.90 -3.15
CA GLU A 138 3.38 12.28 -2.70
C GLU A 138 3.15 12.41 -1.20
N THR A 139 4.11 13.01 -0.48
CA THR A 139 4.07 13.09 0.99
C THR A 139 2.83 13.82 1.50
N LYS A 140 2.40 14.92 0.85
CA LYS A 140 1.21 15.64 1.30
C LYS A 140 -0.06 14.79 1.21
N ALA A 141 -0.16 13.98 0.15
CA ALA A 141 -1.29 13.08 -0.04
C ALA A 141 -1.25 11.92 0.97
N TRP A 142 -0.06 11.39 1.25
CA TRP A 142 0.15 10.36 2.27
C TRP A 142 -0.28 10.83 3.66
N VAL A 143 0.24 11.98 4.12
CA VAL A 143 -0.06 12.54 5.46
C VAL A 143 -1.55 12.87 5.61
N ALA A 144 -2.22 13.32 4.55
CA ALA A 144 -3.65 13.61 4.58
C ALA A 144 -4.53 12.36 4.82
N THR A 145 -4.01 11.16 4.67
CA THR A 145 -4.72 9.90 4.98
C THR A 145 -4.50 9.43 6.41
N GLU A 146 -3.55 10.05 7.13
CA GLU A 146 -3.23 9.71 8.53
C GLU A 146 -4.04 10.56 9.55
N GLU A 147 -4.75 11.61 9.09
CA GLU A 147 -5.64 12.47 9.89
C GLU A 147 -7.10 11.99 9.89
#